data_6b39d15ffc8d7e27923ddea58a8dca77
#
_entry.id   6b39d15ffc8d7e27923ddea58a8dca77
#
_cell.length_a   1.000
_cell.length_b   1.000
_cell.length_c   1.000
_cell.angle_alpha   90.00
_cell.angle_beta   90.00
_cell.angle_gamma   90.00
#
_symmetry.space_group_name_H-M   'P 1'
#
loop_
_entity.id
_entity.type
_entity.pdbx_description
1 polymer ?
#
loop_
_entity_poly.entity_id
_entity_poly.type
_entity_poly.pdbx_seq_one_letter_code
_entity_poly.pdbx_strand_id
1 'polypeptide(L)'
;MDWQGKVVVITGAGGGIGAALAHVFAHEGARVVVSDRDPAAAEAVARAIDATAIPADAGVETDIATLVHRAETEVGPVALMASNAGTLARDPDQANAASAPDADWDRSLRVNLMAHIWAARAALPAMIARREGWFLQTISAAGLLNIIGAAPYAASKAAALAFAESLAITHRDHGIRVAALCPQAVETAMIHGHDHMGGADVDGILSAEEVAAAALEGLAQGRFLILPHPRVAEYRANKAADYERWIGGMAKFRRGIVAGTA
;
A
#
# COMPACT_ATOMS: atom_id res chain seq x y z
N MET A 1 16.29 12.48 -5.08
CA MET A 1 16.16 12.53 -3.60
C MET A 1 17.27 11.66 -3.05
N ASP A 2 17.96 12.11 -2.02
CA ASP A 2 19.06 11.34 -1.40
C ASP A 2 18.52 10.64 -0.14
N TRP A 3 18.62 9.32 -0.11
CA TRP A 3 18.18 8.49 1.03
C TRP A 3 19.33 8.12 1.96
N GLN A 4 20.57 8.49 1.63
CA GLN A 4 21.75 8.16 2.42
C GLN A 4 21.58 8.56 3.89
N GLY A 5 21.63 7.60 4.79
CA GLY A 5 21.51 7.77 6.24
C GLY A 5 20.11 8.15 6.76
N LYS A 6 19.11 8.33 5.89
CA LYS A 6 17.72 8.65 6.28
C LYS A 6 17.02 7.42 6.83
N VAL A 7 16.20 7.60 7.87
CA VAL A 7 15.42 6.50 8.44
C VAL A 7 14.14 6.27 7.66
N VAL A 8 13.95 5.04 7.19
CA VAL A 8 12.78 4.58 6.43
C VAL A 8 12.09 3.44 7.19
N VAL A 9 10.86 3.65 7.62
CA VAL A 9 10.04 2.64 8.32
C VAL A 9 9.07 2.01 7.32
N ILE A 10 9.03 0.67 7.24
CA ILE A 10 8.18 -0.05 6.28
C ILE A 10 7.35 -1.10 7.03
N THR A 11 6.03 -1.01 6.96
CA THR A 11 5.12 -2.02 7.51
C THR A 11 4.79 -3.11 6.49
N GLY A 12 4.53 -4.35 6.96
CA GLY A 12 4.31 -5.50 6.08
C GLY A 12 5.56 -5.82 5.25
N ALA A 13 6.74 -5.63 5.85
CA ALA A 13 8.03 -5.76 5.17
C ALA A 13 8.68 -7.14 5.33
N GLY A 14 7.99 -8.11 5.93
CA GLY A 14 8.43 -9.51 5.99
C GLY A 14 8.36 -10.25 4.66
N GLY A 15 7.78 -9.64 3.59
CA GLY A 15 7.68 -10.25 2.27
C GLY A 15 7.10 -9.32 1.22
N GLY A 16 7.00 -9.81 -0.02
CA GLY A 16 6.37 -9.14 -1.15
C GLY A 16 6.88 -7.72 -1.39
N ILE A 17 5.98 -6.79 -1.70
CA ILE A 17 6.31 -5.39 -1.99
C ILE A 17 7.07 -4.73 -0.83
N GLY A 18 6.70 -5.03 0.43
CA GLY A 18 7.36 -4.44 1.60
C GLY A 18 8.81 -4.85 1.74
N ALA A 19 9.12 -6.13 1.52
CA ALA A 19 10.51 -6.61 1.51
C ALA A 19 11.31 -6.01 0.34
N ALA A 20 10.72 -5.95 -0.86
CA ALA A 20 11.36 -5.32 -2.01
C ALA A 20 11.64 -3.82 -1.78
N LEU A 21 10.70 -3.08 -1.17
CA LEU A 21 10.94 -1.70 -0.74
C LEU A 21 12.09 -1.62 0.26
N ALA A 22 12.16 -2.54 1.24
CA ALA A 22 13.25 -2.56 2.22
C ALA A 22 14.61 -2.75 1.55
N HIS A 23 14.73 -3.68 0.60
CA HIS A 23 15.94 -3.90 -0.17
C HIS A 23 16.34 -2.67 -1.00
N VAL A 24 15.41 -2.07 -1.71
CA VAL A 24 15.69 -0.90 -2.56
C VAL A 24 16.15 0.28 -1.71
N PHE A 25 15.48 0.59 -0.59
CA PHE A 25 15.90 1.69 0.28
C PHE A 25 17.24 1.44 0.98
N ALA A 26 17.52 0.19 1.38
CA ALA A 26 18.82 -0.17 1.92
C ALA A 26 19.94 0.00 0.88
N HIS A 27 19.71 -0.39 -0.37
CA HIS A 27 20.63 -0.16 -1.48
C HIS A 27 20.92 1.33 -1.72
N GLU A 28 19.93 2.19 -1.52
CA GLU A 28 20.07 3.66 -1.57
C GLU A 28 20.72 4.26 -0.31
N GLY A 29 21.20 3.43 0.60
CA GLY A 29 21.91 3.84 1.82
C GLY A 29 21.01 4.32 2.96
N ALA A 30 19.71 4.04 2.91
CA ALA A 30 18.80 4.35 4.00
C ALA A 30 19.04 3.42 5.22
N ARG A 31 18.74 3.94 6.41
CA ARG A 31 18.61 3.15 7.63
C ARG A 31 17.20 2.61 7.72
N VAL A 32 17.02 1.35 7.30
CA VAL A 32 15.69 0.76 7.18
C VAL A 32 15.23 0.15 8.51
N VAL A 33 13.97 0.39 8.85
CA VAL A 33 13.23 -0.33 9.90
C VAL A 33 12.22 -1.23 9.23
N VAL A 34 12.46 -2.54 9.32
CA VAL A 34 11.60 -3.60 8.79
C VAL A 34 10.56 -3.96 9.84
N SER A 35 9.29 -3.83 9.52
CA SER A 35 8.20 -4.19 10.43
C SER A 35 7.21 -5.13 9.77
N ASP A 36 6.86 -6.20 10.45
CA ASP A 36 5.82 -7.15 10.07
C ASP A 36 5.16 -7.72 11.34
N ARG A 37 3.94 -8.23 11.21
CA ARG A 37 3.26 -8.96 12.29
C ARG A 37 3.90 -10.30 12.59
N ASP A 38 4.61 -10.88 11.62
CA ASP A 38 5.46 -12.05 11.80
C ASP A 38 6.89 -11.59 12.13
N PRO A 39 7.31 -11.72 13.42
CA PRO A 39 8.64 -11.30 13.84
C PRO A 39 9.75 -12.02 13.10
N ALA A 40 9.59 -13.32 12.81
CA ALA A 40 10.62 -14.11 12.13
C ALA A 40 10.82 -13.65 10.68
N ALA A 41 9.73 -13.33 9.97
CA ALA A 41 9.81 -12.77 8.63
C ALA A 41 10.47 -11.38 8.62
N ALA A 42 10.10 -10.49 9.56
CA ALA A 42 10.73 -9.19 9.71
C ALA A 42 12.25 -9.29 9.98
N GLU A 43 12.65 -10.17 10.90
CA GLU A 43 14.06 -10.43 11.23
C GLU A 43 14.84 -11.02 10.06
N ALA A 44 14.24 -11.89 9.26
CA ALA A 44 14.89 -12.49 8.10
C ALA A 44 15.24 -11.42 7.06
N VAL A 45 14.28 -10.54 6.73
CA VAL A 45 14.52 -9.43 5.79
C VAL A 45 15.52 -8.44 6.37
N ALA A 46 15.36 -8.04 7.62
CA ALA A 46 16.26 -7.08 8.27
C ALA A 46 17.72 -7.57 8.27
N ARG A 47 17.95 -8.85 8.58
CA ARG A 47 19.30 -9.48 8.52
C ARG A 47 19.90 -9.46 7.12
N ALA A 48 19.07 -9.69 6.09
CA ALA A 48 19.54 -9.74 4.70
C ALA A 48 20.07 -8.39 4.19
N ILE A 49 19.63 -7.28 4.80
CA ILE A 49 19.99 -5.90 4.38
C ILE A 49 20.68 -5.08 5.48
N ASP A 50 21.14 -5.73 6.55
CA ASP A 50 21.75 -5.07 7.72
C ASP A 50 20.88 -3.95 8.31
N ALA A 51 19.60 -4.23 8.49
CA ALA A 51 18.59 -3.30 8.98
C ALA A 51 18.06 -3.65 10.37
N THR A 52 17.22 -2.80 10.94
CA THR A 52 16.59 -3.00 12.24
C THR A 52 15.21 -3.64 12.06
N ALA A 53 14.92 -4.75 12.76
CA ALA A 53 13.58 -5.33 12.84
C ALA A 53 12.83 -4.79 14.06
N ILE A 54 11.62 -4.25 13.85
CA ILE A 54 10.70 -3.86 14.92
C ILE A 54 9.33 -4.46 14.57
N PRO A 55 8.98 -5.64 15.11
CA PRO A 55 7.70 -6.28 14.82
C PRO A 55 6.52 -5.44 15.30
N ALA A 56 5.44 -5.39 14.49
CA ALA A 56 4.19 -4.72 14.82
C ALA A 56 3.03 -5.27 13.97
N ASP A 57 1.86 -5.42 14.57
CA ASP A 57 0.62 -5.66 13.81
C ASP A 57 0.04 -4.32 13.32
N ALA A 58 0.02 -4.14 12.01
CA ALA A 58 -0.54 -2.92 11.39
C ALA A 58 -2.05 -2.74 11.67
N GLY A 59 -2.77 -3.79 12.05
CA GLY A 59 -4.16 -3.73 12.48
C GLY A 59 -4.35 -3.24 13.93
N VAL A 60 -3.28 -2.89 14.66
CA VAL A 60 -3.31 -2.48 16.07
C VAL A 60 -2.66 -1.10 16.22
N GLU A 61 -3.45 -0.10 16.70
CA GLU A 61 -2.99 1.29 16.82
C GLU A 61 -1.77 1.42 17.73
N THR A 62 -1.79 0.74 18.88
CA THR A 62 -0.69 0.79 19.86
C THR A 62 0.61 0.23 19.33
N ASP A 63 0.54 -0.78 18.46
CA ASP A 63 1.72 -1.39 17.84
C ASP A 63 2.35 -0.41 16.85
N ILE A 64 1.54 0.25 16.01
CA ILE A 64 2.01 1.27 15.08
C ILE A 64 2.63 2.47 15.82
N ALA A 65 1.99 2.93 16.90
CA ALA A 65 2.53 4.01 17.72
C ALA A 65 3.88 3.62 18.34
N THR A 66 3.98 2.40 18.87
CA THR A 66 5.21 1.85 19.45
C THR A 66 6.30 1.69 18.37
N LEU A 67 5.96 1.18 17.18
CA LEU A 67 6.89 1.06 16.05
C LEU A 67 7.53 2.41 15.71
N VAL A 68 6.70 3.45 15.51
CA VAL A 68 7.19 4.79 15.15
C VAL A 68 8.04 5.37 16.28
N HIS A 69 7.57 5.27 17.54
CA HIS A 69 8.33 5.75 18.70
C HIS A 69 9.70 5.07 18.81
N ARG A 70 9.76 3.75 18.69
CA ARG A 70 11.01 2.99 18.73
C ARG A 70 11.92 3.35 17.55
N ALA A 71 11.39 3.48 16.34
CA ALA A 71 12.16 3.92 15.19
C ALA A 71 12.82 5.29 15.42
N GLU A 72 12.05 6.28 15.92
CA GLU A 72 12.57 7.62 16.24
C GLU A 72 13.65 7.61 17.34
N THR A 73 13.50 6.76 18.36
CA THR A 73 14.40 6.75 19.52
C THR A 73 15.62 5.84 19.36
N GLU A 74 15.46 4.68 18.71
CA GLU A 74 16.51 3.66 18.60
C GLU A 74 17.31 3.80 17.29
N VAL A 75 16.66 4.28 16.21
CA VAL A 75 17.28 4.39 14.88
C VAL A 75 17.54 5.84 14.49
N GLY A 76 16.57 6.72 14.67
CA GLY A 76 16.69 8.15 14.41
C GLY A 76 15.44 8.76 13.77
N PRO A 77 15.46 10.05 13.41
CA PRO A 77 14.32 10.75 12.87
C PRO A 77 13.75 10.07 11.63
N VAL A 78 12.47 9.65 11.69
CA VAL A 78 11.80 8.95 10.57
C VAL A 78 11.59 9.91 9.40
N ALA A 79 12.34 9.73 8.33
CA ALA A 79 12.25 10.54 7.12
C ALA A 79 11.13 10.06 6.18
N LEU A 80 10.91 8.74 6.11
CA LEU A 80 9.83 8.12 5.34
C LEU A 80 9.09 7.10 6.20
N MET A 81 7.76 7.24 6.25
CA MET A 81 6.85 6.20 6.74
C MET A 81 6.17 5.51 5.55
N ALA A 82 6.57 4.28 5.24
CA ALA A 82 5.98 3.45 4.21
C ALA A 82 4.92 2.52 4.84
N SER A 83 3.66 2.95 4.79
CA SER A 83 2.51 2.15 5.22
C SER A 83 2.15 1.19 4.09
N ASN A 84 2.75 -0.02 4.12
CA ASN A 84 2.63 -1.00 3.05
C ASN A 84 1.80 -2.23 3.46
N ALA A 85 1.70 -2.55 4.75
CA ALA A 85 0.90 -3.68 5.21
C ALA A 85 -0.52 -3.64 4.63
N GLY A 86 -1.01 -4.78 4.17
CA GLY A 86 -2.33 -4.90 3.57
C GLY A 86 -2.90 -6.30 3.70
N THR A 87 -4.22 -6.41 3.55
CA THR A 87 -4.95 -7.69 3.51
C THR A 87 -5.96 -7.67 2.38
N LEU A 88 -6.19 -8.81 1.74
CA LEU A 88 -7.18 -9.02 0.71
C LEU A 88 -8.32 -9.88 1.27
N ALA A 89 -9.51 -9.30 1.38
CA ALA A 89 -10.74 -10.03 1.63
C ALA A 89 -11.56 -10.08 0.34
N ARG A 90 -12.02 -11.28 0.00
CA ARG A 90 -12.87 -11.52 -1.18
C ARG A 90 -14.33 -11.74 -0.77
N ASP A 91 -15.21 -11.51 -1.71
CA ASP A 91 -16.62 -11.80 -1.56
C ASP A 91 -16.81 -13.33 -1.64
N PRO A 92 -17.31 -14.02 -0.58
CA PRO A 92 -17.53 -15.46 -0.61
C PRO A 92 -18.53 -15.89 -1.69
N ASP A 93 -19.55 -15.08 -1.94
CA ASP A 93 -20.48 -15.23 -3.06
C ASP A 93 -20.16 -14.19 -4.13
N GLN A 94 -19.58 -14.63 -5.25
CA GLN A 94 -19.26 -13.79 -6.40
C GLN A 94 -20.48 -13.16 -7.08
N ALA A 95 -21.69 -13.63 -6.77
CA ALA A 95 -22.94 -13.05 -7.25
C ALA A 95 -23.47 -11.92 -6.34
N ASN A 96 -22.90 -11.75 -5.15
CA ASN A 96 -23.37 -10.81 -4.14
C ASN A 96 -22.19 -10.02 -3.52
N ALA A 97 -22.02 -8.75 -3.94
CA ALA A 97 -20.98 -7.87 -3.42
C ALA A 97 -21.14 -7.52 -1.92
N ALA A 98 -22.23 -7.91 -1.27
CA ALA A 98 -22.48 -7.74 0.16
C ALA A 98 -22.35 -9.07 0.94
N SER A 99 -21.76 -10.11 0.34
CA SER A 99 -21.66 -11.44 0.96
C SER A 99 -20.54 -11.57 1.99
N ALA A 100 -19.55 -10.67 1.97
CA ALA A 100 -18.44 -10.70 2.92
C ALA A 100 -18.95 -10.44 4.35
N PRO A 101 -18.55 -11.25 5.36
CA PRO A 101 -18.94 -11.03 6.74
C PRO A 101 -18.30 -9.75 7.32
N ASP A 102 -18.95 -9.18 8.34
CA ASP A 102 -18.48 -7.94 9.00
C ASP A 102 -17.02 -8.04 9.46
N ALA A 103 -16.59 -9.22 9.93
CA ALA A 103 -15.20 -9.43 10.34
C ALA A 103 -14.18 -9.21 9.20
N ASP A 104 -14.53 -9.48 7.95
CA ASP A 104 -13.67 -9.21 6.78
C ASP A 104 -13.67 -7.73 6.41
N TRP A 105 -14.80 -7.05 6.57
CA TRP A 105 -14.90 -5.59 6.45
C TRP A 105 -14.06 -4.89 7.51
N ASP A 106 -14.22 -5.27 8.78
CA ASP A 106 -13.46 -4.71 9.90
C ASP A 106 -11.96 -4.90 9.72
N ARG A 107 -11.53 -6.12 9.36
CA ARG A 107 -10.12 -6.42 9.10
C ARG A 107 -9.57 -5.58 7.94
N SER A 108 -10.32 -5.49 6.83
CA SER A 108 -9.92 -4.71 5.66
C SER A 108 -9.78 -3.22 6.01
N LEU A 109 -10.75 -2.66 6.72
CA LEU A 109 -10.69 -1.26 7.15
C LEU A 109 -9.56 -1.02 8.16
N ARG A 110 -9.34 -1.91 9.12
CA ARG A 110 -8.23 -1.77 10.08
C ARG A 110 -6.88 -1.76 9.41
N VAL A 111 -6.59 -2.77 8.58
CA VAL A 111 -5.26 -2.95 8.01
C VAL A 111 -5.03 -2.05 6.81
N ASN A 112 -6.02 -1.91 5.91
CA ASN A 112 -5.82 -1.17 4.66
C ASN A 112 -6.09 0.33 4.76
N LEU A 113 -6.76 0.80 5.83
CA LEU A 113 -7.07 2.21 6.03
C LEU A 113 -6.54 2.73 7.37
N MET A 114 -7.00 2.15 8.51
CA MET A 114 -6.66 2.71 9.81
C MET A 114 -5.17 2.66 10.11
N ALA A 115 -4.45 1.64 9.63
CA ALA A 115 -2.98 1.58 9.74
C ALA A 115 -2.30 2.82 9.13
N HIS A 116 -2.77 3.31 7.99
CA HIS A 116 -2.25 4.54 7.36
C HIS A 116 -2.52 5.78 8.23
N ILE A 117 -3.73 5.84 8.83
CA ILE A 117 -4.11 6.95 9.72
C ILE A 117 -3.28 6.93 11.00
N TRP A 118 -3.13 5.76 11.63
CA TRP A 118 -2.33 5.61 12.86
C TRP A 118 -0.85 5.92 12.63
N ALA A 119 -0.29 5.45 11.51
CA ALA A 119 1.08 5.76 11.11
C ALA A 119 1.30 7.28 10.91
N ALA A 120 0.34 7.94 10.24
CA ALA A 120 0.39 9.39 10.10
C ALA A 120 0.27 10.10 11.45
N ARG A 121 -0.67 9.68 12.32
CA ARG A 121 -0.87 10.24 13.66
C ARG A 121 0.41 10.15 14.51
N ALA A 122 1.14 9.04 14.40
CA ALA A 122 2.36 8.83 15.17
C ALA A 122 3.57 9.60 14.61
N ALA A 123 3.78 9.62 13.28
CA ALA A 123 4.98 10.20 12.68
C ALA A 123 4.87 11.70 12.37
N LEU A 124 3.66 12.18 12.05
CA LEU A 124 3.42 13.52 11.54
C LEU A 124 3.86 14.66 12.48
N PRO A 125 3.64 14.60 13.81
CA PRO A 125 4.06 15.69 14.71
C PRO A 125 5.56 15.99 14.63
N ALA A 126 6.41 14.95 14.64
CA ALA A 126 7.86 15.09 14.55
C ALA A 126 8.29 15.56 13.15
N MET A 127 7.66 15.05 12.08
CA MET A 127 7.92 15.49 10.71
C MET A 127 7.54 16.96 10.48
N ILE A 128 6.39 17.42 11.00
CA ILE A 128 5.97 18.83 10.93
C ILE A 128 6.95 19.74 11.65
N ALA A 129 7.38 19.34 12.86
CA ALA A 129 8.36 20.12 13.63
C ALA A 129 9.68 20.32 12.89
N ARG A 130 10.11 19.30 12.11
CA ARG A 130 11.31 19.36 11.25
C ARG A 130 11.05 20.02 9.89
N ARG A 131 9.75 20.22 9.52
CA ARG A 131 9.32 20.65 8.19
C ARG A 131 9.82 19.72 7.06
N GLU A 132 10.01 18.46 7.37
CA GLU A 132 10.49 17.42 6.44
C GLU A 132 9.90 16.07 6.83
N GLY A 133 9.27 15.40 5.86
CA GLY A 133 8.77 14.04 6.02
C GLY A 133 8.07 13.53 4.77
N TRP A 134 8.10 12.20 4.62
CA TRP A 134 7.45 11.50 3.52
C TRP A 134 6.52 10.41 4.03
N PHE A 135 5.39 10.28 3.37
CA PHE A 135 4.52 9.11 3.49
C PHE A 135 4.43 8.41 2.14
N LEU A 136 4.75 7.12 2.10
CA LEU A 136 4.46 6.23 0.98
C LEU A 136 3.35 5.28 1.42
N GLN A 137 2.19 5.36 0.77
CA GLN A 137 1.03 4.53 1.10
C GLN A 137 0.77 3.52 -0.02
N THR A 138 0.92 2.22 0.26
CA THR A 138 0.60 1.16 -0.70
C THR A 138 -0.92 1.00 -0.75
N ILE A 139 -1.52 1.65 -1.72
CA ILE A 139 -2.96 1.60 -1.98
C ILE A 139 -3.29 0.36 -2.81
N SER A 140 -3.52 0.51 -4.06
CA SER A 140 -3.76 -0.45 -5.14
C SER A 140 -4.50 0.26 -6.29
N ALA A 141 -4.40 -0.23 -7.49
CA ALA A 141 -5.29 0.15 -8.59
C ALA A 141 -6.77 -0.11 -8.25
N ALA A 142 -7.07 -1.08 -7.37
CA ALA A 142 -8.43 -1.33 -6.87
C ALA A 142 -9.05 -0.12 -6.14
N GLY A 143 -8.24 0.73 -5.51
CA GLY A 143 -8.71 1.98 -4.90
C GLY A 143 -9.11 3.04 -5.92
N LEU A 144 -8.60 2.95 -7.15
CA LEU A 144 -8.92 3.85 -8.27
C LEU A 144 -10.05 3.30 -9.16
N LEU A 145 -10.01 2.00 -9.44
CA LEU A 145 -10.79 1.35 -10.49
C LEU A 145 -11.89 0.43 -9.97
N ASN A 146 -11.81 0.02 -8.70
CA ASN A 146 -12.50 -1.14 -8.13
C ASN A 146 -11.84 -2.47 -8.56
N ILE A 147 -12.32 -3.59 -8.02
CA ILE A 147 -11.92 -4.96 -8.35
C ILE A 147 -13.12 -5.88 -8.20
N ILE A 148 -13.27 -6.85 -9.12
CA ILE A 148 -14.40 -7.78 -9.11
C ILE A 148 -14.19 -8.83 -8.00
N GLY A 149 -15.22 -9.07 -7.19
CA GLY A 149 -15.26 -10.13 -6.18
C GLY A 149 -14.42 -9.85 -4.93
N ALA A 150 -14.16 -8.58 -4.59
CA ALA A 150 -13.45 -8.20 -3.38
C ALA A 150 -13.90 -6.81 -2.88
N ALA A 151 -15.19 -6.68 -2.57
CA ALA A 151 -15.79 -5.41 -2.17
C ALA A 151 -15.15 -4.79 -0.91
N PRO A 152 -14.87 -5.54 0.20
CA PRO A 152 -14.19 -4.96 1.37
C PRO A 152 -12.81 -4.42 1.04
N TYR A 153 -12.06 -5.13 0.20
CA TYR A 153 -10.75 -4.68 -0.25
C TYR A 153 -10.83 -3.38 -1.05
N ALA A 154 -11.66 -3.36 -2.10
CA ALA A 154 -11.82 -2.18 -2.96
C ALA A 154 -12.25 -0.94 -2.16
N ALA A 155 -13.26 -1.08 -1.30
CA ALA A 155 -13.76 0.00 -0.46
C ALA A 155 -12.69 0.53 0.50
N SER A 156 -11.95 -0.37 1.17
CA SER A 156 -10.87 0.04 2.08
C SER A 156 -9.72 0.74 1.36
N LYS A 157 -9.33 0.30 0.17
CA LYS A 157 -8.29 0.93 -0.64
C LYS A 157 -8.72 2.27 -1.24
N ALA A 158 -10.00 2.42 -1.62
CA ALA A 158 -10.55 3.70 -2.04
C ALA A 158 -10.57 4.73 -0.89
N ALA A 159 -10.96 4.29 0.32
CA ALA A 159 -10.91 5.13 1.51
C ALA A 159 -9.48 5.53 1.88
N ALA A 160 -8.51 4.62 1.76
CA ALA A 160 -7.09 4.91 2.00
C ALA A 160 -6.54 5.94 0.99
N LEU A 161 -6.96 5.88 -0.29
CA LEU A 161 -6.58 6.89 -1.28
C LEU A 161 -7.12 8.27 -0.90
N ALA A 162 -8.39 8.36 -0.51
CA ALA A 162 -8.98 9.63 -0.06
C ALA A 162 -8.27 10.20 1.17
N PHE A 163 -7.84 9.34 2.10
CA PHE A 163 -7.01 9.75 3.23
C PHE A 163 -5.62 10.25 2.77
N ALA A 164 -4.97 9.56 1.84
CA ALA A 164 -3.68 10.00 1.28
C ALA A 164 -3.79 11.38 0.62
N GLU A 165 -4.86 11.63 -0.13
CA GLU A 165 -5.14 12.95 -0.74
C GLU A 165 -5.33 14.03 0.36
N SER A 166 -6.14 13.74 1.39
CA SER A 166 -6.36 14.66 2.52
C SER A 166 -5.06 14.99 3.23
N LEU A 167 -4.21 13.98 3.49
CA LEU A 167 -2.90 14.16 4.12
C LEU A 167 -1.98 15.05 3.27
N ALA A 168 -1.93 14.79 1.95
CA ALA A 168 -1.13 15.57 1.00
C ALA A 168 -1.58 17.03 0.91
N ILE A 169 -2.90 17.27 0.81
CA ILE A 169 -3.49 18.61 0.72
C ILE A 169 -3.21 19.40 1.99
N THR A 170 -3.49 18.79 3.16
CA THR A 170 -3.42 19.50 4.45
C THR A 170 -2.00 19.85 4.87
N HIS A 171 -1.03 18.97 4.56
CA HIS A 171 0.33 19.11 5.14
C HIS A 171 1.42 19.50 4.14
N ARG A 172 1.06 19.83 2.90
CA ARG A 172 2.02 20.27 1.88
C ARG A 172 2.89 21.44 2.33
N ASP A 173 2.27 22.44 2.94
CA ASP A 173 2.95 23.66 3.39
C ASP A 173 3.77 23.45 4.68
N HIS A 174 3.60 22.32 5.33
CA HIS A 174 4.42 21.88 6.46
C HIS A 174 5.69 21.11 6.03
N GLY A 175 5.97 21.03 4.73
CA GLY A 175 7.12 20.28 4.19
C GLY A 175 6.88 18.77 4.09
N ILE A 176 5.62 18.32 4.21
CA ILE A 176 5.26 16.90 4.13
C ILE A 176 4.93 16.54 2.69
N ARG A 177 5.48 15.42 2.23
CA ARG A 177 5.21 14.81 0.93
C ARG A 177 4.47 13.50 1.12
N VAL A 178 3.51 13.22 0.24
CA VAL A 178 2.72 11.98 0.28
C VAL A 178 2.72 11.37 -1.11
N ALA A 179 2.91 10.05 -1.17
CA ALA A 179 2.81 9.28 -2.40
C ALA A 179 1.88 8.07 -2.19
N ALA A 180 0.98 7.86 -3.12
CA ALA A 180 0.06 6.73 -3.19
C ALA A 180 0.54 5.75 -4.27
N LEU A 181 1.06 4.59 -3.84
CA LEU A 181 1.51 3.52 -4.71
C LEU A 181 0.31 2.63 -5.07
N CYS A 182 -0.04 2.57 -6.35
CA CYS A 182 -1.26 1.92 -6.84
C CYS A 182 -0.96 0.83 -7.88
N PRO A 183 -0.34 -0.30 -7.50
CA PRO A 183 -0.14 -1.43 -8.40
C PRO A 183 -1.45 -2.16 -8.71
N GLN A 184 -1.50 -2.87 -9.85
CA GLN A 184 -2.42 -3.97 -10.12
C GLN A 184 -1.87 -5.27 -9.52
N ALA A 185 -1.91 -6.41 -10.24
CA ALA A 185 -1.39 -7.67 -9.75
C ALA A 185 0.13 -7.64 -9.59
N VAL A 186 0.61 -8.13 -8.44
CA VAL A 186 2.03 -8.24 -8.10
C VAL A 186 2.31 -9.63 -7.57
N GLU A 187 3.37 -10.27 -8.04
CA GLU A 187 3.78 -11.60 -7.59
C GLU A 187 4.15 -11.60 -6.11
N THR A 188 3.19 -11.96 -5.28
CA THR A 188 3.29 -11.98 -3.82
C THR A 188 2.39 -13.07 -3.25
N ALA A 189 2.61 -13.47 -2.01
CA ALA A 189 1.75 -14.43 -1.32
C ALA A 189 0.26 -14.01 -1.29
N MET A 190 -0.05 -12.73 -1.45
CA MET A 190 -1.43 -12.22 -1.45
C MET A 190 -2.27 -12.70 -2.64
N ILE A 191 -1.62 -13.00 -3.78
CA ILE A 191 -2.33 -13.44 -4.99
C ILE A 191 -2.39 -14.95 -5.16
N HIS A 192 -1.61 -15.70 -4.39
CA HIS A 192 -1.55 -17.15 -4.51
C HIS A 192 -2.86 -17.82 -4.03
N GLY A 193 -3.28 -18.87 -4.72
CA GLY A 193 -4.44 -19.69 -4.32
C GLY A 193 -5.81 -19.07 -4.66
N HIS A 194 -5.86 -18.07 -5.54
CA HIS A 194 -7.11 -17.50 -6.03
C HIS A 194 -7.43 -17.97 -7.45
N ASP A 195 -8.68 -18.38 -7.69
CA ASP A 195 -9.13 -18.89 -8.99
C ASP A 195 -9.14 -17.80 -10.09
N HIS A 196 -9.22 -16.53 -9.70
CA HIS A 196 -9.13 -15.37 -10.60
C HIS A 196 -8.67 -14.12 -9.85
N MET A 197 -8.12 -13.16 -10.59
CA MET A 197 -7.58 -11.92 -10.05
C MET A 197 -8.57 -10.73 -10.06
N GLY A 198 -9.84 -10.97 -10.43
CA GLY A 198 -10.88 -9.92 -10.47
C GLY A 198 -10.58 -8.79 -11.44
N GLY A 199 -9.73 -9.06 -12.45
CA GLY A 199 -9.25 -8.10 -13.44
C GLY A 199 -7.98 -7.35 -13.04
N ALA A 200 -7.36 -7.69 -11.93
CA ALA A 200 -6.10 -7.04 -11.53
C ALA A 200 -4.90 -7.47 -12.37
N ASP A 201 -5.02 -8.54 -13.14
CA ASP A 201 -3.98 -9.17 -13.98
C ASP A 201 -4.08 -8.85 -15.47
N VAL A 202 -5.04 -8.02 -15.88
CA VAL A 202 -5.29 -7.71 -17.32
C VAL A 202 -4.10 -7.05 -18.03
N ASP A 203 -3.19 -6.44 -17.30
CA ASP A 203 -1.97 -5.80 -17.83
C ASP A 203 -0.70 -6.56 -17.44
N GLY A 204 -0.86 -7.82 -17.00
CA GLY A 204 0.23 -8.68 -16.53
C GLY A 204 0.42 -8.60 -15.00
N ILE A 205 1.34 -9.44 -14.53
CA ILE A 205 1.75 -9.50 -13.12
C ILE A 205 3.18 -8.97 -13.04
N LEU A 206 3.39 -7.92 -12.25
CA LEU A 206 4.73 -7.39 -12.00
C LEU A 206 5.38 -8.11 -10.81
N SER A 207 6.71 -8.14 -10.78
CA SER A 207 7.45 -8.54 -9.60
C SER A 207 7.36 -7.48 -8.50
N ALA A 208 7.62 -7.87 -7.25
CA ALA A 208 7.68 -6.94 -6.14
C ALA A 208 8.81 -5.90 -6.33
N GLU A 209 9.91 -6.31 -6.94
CA GLU A 209 11.09 -5.49 -7.24
C GLU A 209 10.76 -4.39 -8.27
N GLU A 210 10.01 -4.72 -9.33
CA GLU A 210 9.54 -3.75 -10.33
C GLU A 210 8.65 -2.68 -9.68
N VAL A 211 7.78 -3.11 -8.77
CA VAL A 211 6.91 -2.18 -8.01
C VAL A 211 7.71 -1.30 -7.06
N ALA A 212 8.71 -1.85 -6.37
CA ALA A 212 9.59 -1.08 -5.48
C ALA A 212 10.45 -0.08 -6.27
N ALA A 213 10.97 -0.46 -7.43
CA ALA A 213 11.71 0.44 -8.32
C ALA A 213 10.82 1.61 -8.80
N ALA A 214 9.58 1.31 -9.22
CA ALA A 214 8.61 2.35 -9.60
C ALA A 214 8.26 3.28 -8.43
N ALA A 215 8.19 2.76 -7.20
CA ALA A 215 7.98 3.57 -6.00
C ALA A 215 9.14 4.55 -5.76
N LEU A 216 10.39 4.06 -5.83
CA LEU A 216 11.58 4.89 -5.65
C LEU A 216 11.66 6.00 -6.72
N GLU A 217 11.43 5.66 -7.98
CA GLU A 217 11.38 6.64 -9.08
C GLU A 217 10.30 7.69 -8.87
N GLY A 218 9.08 7.25 -8.51
CA GLY A 218 7.96 8.15 -8.26
C GLY A 218 8.23 9.13 -7.11
N LEU A 219 8.85 8.66 -6.03
CA LEU A 219 9.29 9.49 -4.92
C LEU A 219 10.35 10.50 -5.36
N ALA A 220 11.35 10.07 -6.14
CA ALA A 220 12.40 10.96 -6.66
C ALA A 220 11.82 12.09 -7.53
N GLN A 221 10.75 11.80 -8.27
CA GLN A 221 10.02 12.76 -9.10
C GLN A 221 8.98 13.60 -8.31
N GLY A 222 8.79 13.34 -7.02
CA GLY A 222 7.79 14.03 -6.19
C GLY A 222 6.34 13.76 -6.60
N ARG A 223 6.08 12.61 -7.24
CA ARG A 223 4.73 12.23 -7.68
C ARG A 223 3.86 11.84 -6.48
N PHE A 224 2.62 12.34 -6.47
CA PHE A 224 1.61 11.85 -5.53
C PHE A 224 1.10 10.46 -5.95
N LEU A 225 0.71 10.27 -7.21
CA LEU A 225 0.16 9.01 -7.70
C LEU A 225 1.25 8.25 -8.47
N ILE A 226 1.63 7.09 -7.95
CA ILE A 226 2.61 6.19 -8.55
C ILE A 226 1.88 4.96 -9.10
N LEU A 227 1.95 4.77 -10.42
CA LEU A 227 1.27 3.72 -11.16
C LEU A 227 2.28 2.78 -11.80
N PRO A 228 2.67 1.68 -11.14
CA PRO A 228 3.60 0.70 -11.72
C PRO A 228 3.07 0.08 -13.02
N HIS A 229 1.75 -0.09 -13.15
CA HIS A 229 1.07 -0.49 -14.39
C HIS A 229 0.57 0.76 -15.12
N PRO A 230 1.21 1.21 -16.20
CA PRO A 230 0.93 2.52 -16.82
C PRO A 230 -0.51 2.68 -17.34
N ARG A 231 -1.14 1.57 -17.80
CA ARG A 231 -2.52 1.60 -18.32
C ARG A 231 -3.59 1.95 -17.28
N VAL A 232 -3.26 1.86 -15.99
CA VAL A 232 -4.16 2.30 -14.91
C VAL A 232 -4.53 3.78 -15.06
N ALA A 233 -3.62 4.62 -15.58
CA ALA A 233 -3.91 6.03 -15.84
C ALA A 233 -5.02 6.19 -16.89
N GLU A 234 -4.98 5.41 -17.98
CA GLU A 234 -6.01 5.39 -19.02
C GLU A 234 -7.35 4.90 -18.48
N TYR A 235 -7.35 3.79 -17.74
CA TYR A 235 -8.58 3.25 -17.14
C TYR A 235 -9.23 4.24 -16.18
N ARG A 236 -8.44 4.93 -15.37
CA ARG A 236 -8.91 5.98 -14.47
C ARG A 236 -9.54 7.14 -15.25
N ALA A 237 -8.92 7.58 -16.33
CA ALA A 237 -9.46 8.63 -17.19
C ALA A 237 -10.78 8.20 -17.84
N ASN A 238 -10.85 6.97 -18.36
CA ASN A 238 -12.07 6.42 -18.95
C ASN A 238 -13.22 6.30 -17.94
N LYS A 239 -12.91 5.86 -16.71
CA LYS A 239 -13.88 5.80 -15.60
C LYS A 239 -14.41 7.18 -15.25
N ALA A 240 -13.55 8.20 -15.19
CA ALA A 240 -13.95 9.56 -14.85
C ALA A 240 -14.76 10.24 -15.96
N ALA A 241 -14.47 9.92 -17.23
CA ALA A 241 -15.15 10.49 -18.38
C ALA A 241 -16.60 9.99 -18.55
N ASP A 242 -16.87 8.72 -18.23
CA ASP A 242 -18.19 8.12 -18.37
C ASP A 242 -18.37 6.95 -17.37
N TYR A 243 -18.97 7.26 -16.23
CA TYR A 243 -19.20 6.28 -15.16
C TYR A 243 -20.17 5.16 -15.55
N GLU A 244 -21.24 5.49 -16.29
CA GLU A 244 -22.25 4.52 -16.71
C GLU A 244 -21.64 3.49 -17.68
N ARG A 245 -20.90 3.97 -18.66
CA ARG A 245 -20.14 3.12 -19.58
C ARG A 245 -19.13 2.24 -18.85
N TRP A 246 -18.41 2.81 -17.88
CA TRP A 246 -17.43 2.07 -17.06
C TRP A 246 -18.11 0.93 -16.27
N ILE A 247 -19.18 1.23 -15.52
CA ILE A 247 -19.94 0.24 -14.75
C ILE A 247 -20.51 -0.85 -15.66
N GLY A 248 -21.08 -0.47 -16.82
CA GLY A 248 -21.58 -1.41 -17.81
C GLY A 248 -20.50 -2.35 -18.35
N GLY A 249 -19.30 -1.81 -18.63
CA GLY A 249 -18.11 -2.57 -19.06
C GLY A 249 -17.64 -3.54 -17.99
N MET A 250 -17.49 -3.09 -16.76
CA MET A 250 -17.09 -3.93 -15.62
C MET A 250 -18.11 -5.03 -15.32
N ALA A 251 -19.41 -4.74 -15.44
CA ALA A 251 -20.46 -5.75 -15.29
C ALA A 251 -20.41 -6.82 -16.41
N LYS A 252 -20.08 -6.42 -17.64
CA LYS A 252 -19.85 -7.38 -18.74
C LYS A 252 -18.62 -8.25 -18.47
N PHE A 253 -17.51 -7.64 -18.05
CA PHE A 253 -16.28 -8.34 -17.71
C PHE A 253 -16.51 -9.34 -16.57
N ARG A 254 -17.22 -8.94 -15.51
CA ARG A 254 -17.60 -9.84 -14.41
C ARG A 254 -18.36 -11.08 -14.91
N ARG A 255 -19.29 -10.91 -15.84
CA ARG A 255 -20.01 -12.07 -16.41
C ARG A 255 -19.08 -13.04 -17.12
N GLY A 256 -18.05 -12.53 -17.80
CA GLY A 256 -17.00 -13.37 -18.40
C GLY A 256 -16.22 -14.18 -17.37
N ILE A 257 -15.79 -13.54 -16.29
CA ILE A 257 -15.07 -14.20 -15.18
C ILE A 257 -15.92 -15.32 -14.58
N VAL A 258 -17.18 -15.02 -14.21
CA VAL A 258 -18.09 -16.01 -13.60
C VAL A 258 -18.41 -17.17 -14.56
N ALA A 259 -18.46 -16.91 -15.86
CA ALA A 259 -18.68 -17.93 -16.89
C ALA A 259 -17.40 -18.70 -17.30
N GLY A 260 -16.22 -18.33 -16.78
CA GLY A 260 -14.92 -18.90 -17.18
C GLY A 260 -14.53 -18.58 -18.63
N THR A 261 -14.98 -17.45 -19.16
CA THR A 261 -14.75 -17.01 -20.56
C THR A 261 -13.99 -15.67 -20.66
N ALA A 262 -13.52 -15.11 -19.56
CA ALA A 262 -12.73 -13.88 -19.51
C ALA A 262 -11.26 -14.13 -19.27
#